data_20aff95188dee21d6b56d25ce6cf0ca9
#
_entry.id   20aff95188dee21d6b56d25ce6cf0ca9
#
_cell.length_a   1.000
_cell.length_b   1.000
_cell.length_c   1.000
_cell.angle_alpha   90.00
_cell.angle_beta   90.00
_cell.angle_gamma   90.00
#
_symmetry.space_group_name_H-M   'P 1'
#
loop_
_entity.id
_entity.type
_entity.pdbx_description
1 polymer ?
#
loop_
_entity_poly.entity_id
_entity_poly.type
_entity_poly.pdbx_seq_one_letter_code
_entity_poly.pdbx_strand_id
1 'polypeptide(L)'
;MVLVRTLFALAVCGMAAVGCSHDAPSGLPVATRIATLDDVNSSARGYVESLALAPDAGLVATGERGGQIRVWATAGEPTPVSLGNYQQAVIDLAFSPGGRVLASLGRHVEGALRLWRFDDRWVEAASLPMGRCLALRFDGSGTRLAVLCESEVLIVDVASVQEVSRVPNPHREVLTAFDLSADGRRLVTAGHDGEVTVRDAVTATPVRSFSVKQSRRPGPLPRGLEPPEVWAVVVALSGDGTRAAAVTIEGTVYVWDVATGKKPFDHADGEAGGPPLGSLRFGRDGGLIAPLGDRFGMRRIDVSSKASQIVVSAPKAYGAVAISDDATAFAAVTSSVNGGRLSYAVEVWRMTAAMKLARD
;
A
#
# COMPACT_ATOMS: atom_id res chain seq x y z
N MET A 1 14.10 16.59 0.09
CA MET A 1 12.94 16.17 -0.72
C MET A 1 12.32 14.88 -0.16
N VAL A 2 12.09 14.91 1.15
CA VAL A 2 11.45 13.84 1.94
C VAL A 2 9.96 14.20 2.15
N LEU A 3 9.41 15.07 1.27
CA LEU A 3 8.21 15.86 1.57
C LEU A 3 6.89 15.16 1.27
N VAL A 4 6.85 14.11 0.44
CA VAL A 4 5.55 13.62 -0.04
C VAL A 4 4.85 12.70 0.95
N ARG A 5 5.53 11.83 1.67
CA ARG A 5 4.88 11.07 2.76
C ARG A 5 4.82 11.82 4.10
N THR A 6 5.73 12.76 4.35
CA THR A 6 5.78 13.52 5.63
C THR A 6 4.89 14.77 5.61
N LEU A 7 4.62 15.38 4.46
CA LEU A 7 3.68 16.51 4.35
C LEU A 7 2.21 16.09 4.53
N PHE A 8 1.88 14.83 4.26
CA PHE A 8 0.53 14.33 4.48
C PHE A 8 0.16 14.12 5.96
N ALA A 9 1.14 13.87 6.82
CA ALA A 9 0.87 13.72 8.25
C ALA A 9 0.65 15.06 8.98
N LEU A 10 1.10 16.17 8.40
CA LEU A 10 1.01 17.51 9.05
C LEU A 10 -0.15 18.37 8.55
N ALA A 11 -0.76 18.07 7.41
CA ALA A 11 -1.85 18.88 6.83
C ALA A 11 -3.25 18.57 7.39
N VAL A 12 -3.42 17.53 8.22
CA VAL A 12 -4.74 17.10 8.70
C VAL A 12 -5.10 17.65 10.10
N CYS A 13 -4.24 18.46 10.71
CA CYS A 13 -4.48 18.94 12.08
C CYS A 13 -5.38 20.19 12.20
N GLY A 14 -6.11 20.58 11.17
CA GLY A 14 -6.85 21.83 11.19
C GLY A 14 -8.14 21.93 10.39
N MET A 15 -9.05 20.93 10.40
CA MET A 15 -10.41 21.18 9.92
C MET A 15 -11.46 20.54 10.82
N ALA A 16 -12.30 21.40 11.37
CA ALA A 16 -13.41 21.08 12.22
C ALA A 16 -14.47 20.20 11.53
N ALA A 17 -15.03 19.29 12.31
CA ALA A 17 -16.11 18.40 11.93
C ALA A 17 -17.36 19.19 11.48
N VAL A 18 -17.72 19.03 10.22
CA VAL A 18 -19.11 19.25 9.77
C VAL A 18 -19.70 17.87 9.49
N GLY A 19 -20.68 17.51 10.31
CA GLY A 19 -21.37 16.23 10.17
C GLY A 19 -22.24 16.23 8.92
N CYS A 20 -22.02 15.24 8.06
CA CYS A 20 -23.00 14.77 7.09
C CYS A 20 -23.16 13.27 7.31
N SER A 21 -24.29 12.89 7.88
CA SER A 21 -24.78 11.52 7.90
C SER A 21 -25.21 11.17 6.48
N HIS A 22 -24.49 10.28 5.82
CA HIS A 22 -25.00 9.57 4.66
C HIS A 22 -25.09 8.10 5.05
N ASP A 23 -26.33 7.62 5.12
CA ASP A 23 -26.63 6.22 5.34
C ASP A 23 -26.00 5.38 4.23
N ALA A 24 -25.23 4.36 4.63
CA ALA A 24 -24.74 3.36 3.72
C ALA A 24 -25.94 2.61 3.11
N PRO A 25 -25.96 2.32 1.81
CA PRO A 25 -27.03 1.53 1.21
C PRO A 25 -27.10 0.17 1.91
N SER A 26 -28.33 -0.25 2.24
CA SER A 26 -28.68 -1.48 2.94
C SER A 26 -28.27 -2.71 2.12
N GLY A 27 -27.02 -3.12 2.26
CA GLY A 27 -26.46 -4.38 1.78
C GLY A 27 -25.64 -5.03 2.88
N LEU A 28 -25.53 -6.36 2.88
CA LEU A 28 -24.72 -7.12 3.82
C LEU A 28 -23.29 -6.54 3.86
N PRO A 29 -22.65 -6.43 5.03
CA PRO A 29 -21.30 -5.90 5.13
C PRO A 29 -20.34 -6.73 4.26
N VAL A 30 -19.68 -6.07 3.33
CA VAL A 30 -18.72 -6.69 2.41
C VAL A 30 -17.39 -7.00 3.12
N ALA A 31 -17.21 -6.46 4.33
CA ALA A 31 -16.10 -6.78 5.20
C ALA A 31 -16.56 -6.86 6.66
N THR A 32 -15.97 -7.81 7.38
CA THR A 32 -16.20 -8.00 8.81
C THR A 32 -14.93 -7.65 9.56
N ARG A 33 -15.06 -6.82 10.60
CA ARG A 33 -13.96 -6.54 11.50
C ARG A 33 -13.65 -7.77 12.33
N ILE A 34 -12.43 -8.26 12.25
CA ILE A 34 -11.97 -9.49 12.93
C ILE A 34 -11.10 -9.20 14.14
N ALA A 35 -10.46 -8.04 14.20
CA ALA A 35 -9.66 -7.64 15.35
C ALA A 35 -9.62 -6.11 15.51
N THR A 36 -9.40 -5.68 16.76
CA THR A 36 -9.00 -4.33 17.13
C THR A 36 -7.81 -4.47 18.07
N LEU A 37 -6.67 -3.90 17.68
CA LEU A 37 -5.44 -3.90 18.46
C LEU A 37 -5.33 -2.51 19.09
N ASP A 38 -5.64 -2.44 20.36
CA ASP A 38 -5.63 -1.18 21.10
C ASP A 38 -4.21 -0.85 21.60
N ASP A 39 -4.00 0.42 21.87
CA ASP A 39 -2.76 0.94 22.47
C ASP A 39 -1.50 0.66 21.65
N VAL A 40 -1.64 0.67 20.32
CA VAL A 40 -0.50 0.46 19.41
C VAL A 40 0.58 1.54 19.53
N ASN A 41 0.31 2.64 20.22
CA ASN A 41 1.22 3.74 20.48
C ASN A 41 1.61 3.82 21.96
N SER A 42 2.25 2.80 22.49
CA SER A 42 2.63 2.76 23.92
C SER A 42 3.79 3.68 24.31
N SER A 43 4.47 4.33 23.35
CA SER A 43 5.56 5.25 23.63
C SER A 43 5.20 6.71 23.31
N ALA A 44 5.68 7.65 24.13
CA ALA A 44 5.47 9.09 23.93
C ALA A 44 6.06 9.65 22.61
N ARG A 45 6.75 8.84 21.82
CA ARG A 45 7.40 9.20 20.56
C ARG A 45 6.86 8.45 19.34
N GLY A 46 5.90 7.50 19.50
CA GLY A 46 5.59 6.56 18.46
C GLY A 46 4.14 6.60 18.01
N TYR A 47 3.88 7.13 16.84
CA TYR A 47 2.72 6.69 16.07
C TYR A 47 3.18 5.67 15.02
N VAL A 48 2.25 4.79 14.64
CA VAL A 48 2.49 3.77 13.63
C VAL A 48 2.65 4.45 12.27
N GLU A 49 3.84 4.30 11.67
CA GLU A 49 4.17 4.84 10.34
C GLU A 49 3.96 3.80 9.23
N SER A 50 4.12 2.53 9.55
CA SER A 50 3.97 1.43 8.60
C SER A 50 3.21 0.24 9.18
N LEU A 51 2.47 -0.45 8.33
CA LEU A 51 1.73 -1.66 8.64
C LEU A 51 2.03 -2.74 7.63
N ALA A 52 2.07 -3.99 8.08
CA ALA A 52 1.96 -5.15 7.22
C ALA A 52 0.94 -6.13 7.79
N LEU A 53 0.19 -6.77 6.91
CA LEU A 53 -0.77 -7.80 7.24
C LEU A 53 -0.30 -9.12 6.66
N ALA A 54 -0.25 -10.17 7.50
CA ALA A 54 0.06 -11.51 7.03
C ALA A 54 -1.02 -12.02 6.04
N PRO A 55 -0.69 -12.92 5.12
CA PRO A 55 -1.61 -13.36 4.07
C PRO A 55 -2.91 -13.97 4.58
N ASP A 56 -2.86 -14.68 5.71
CA ASP A 56 -4.02 -15.29 6.36
C ASP A 56 -4.77 -14.33 7.29
N ALA A 57 -4.30 -13.08 7.39
CA ALA A 57 -4.75 -12.07 8.34
C ALA A 57 -4.59 -12.49 9.83
N GLY A 58 -3.79 -13.51 10.12
CA GLY A 58 -3.54 -13.99 11.49
C GLY A 58 -2.55 -13.13 12.27
N LEU A 59 -1.70 -12.38 11.56
CA LEU A 59 -0.70 -11.49 12.15
C LEU A 59 -0.74 -10.11 11.52
N VAL A 60 -0.47 -9.09 12.34
CA VAL A 60 -0.21 -7.71 11.92
C VAL A 60 1.16 -7.29 12.44
N ALA A 61 1.96 -6.68 11.60
CA ALA A 61 3.19 -6.02 12.02
C ALA A 61 2.99 -4.50 11.98
N THR A 62 3.45 -3.82 13.04
CA THR A 62 3.44 -2.37 13.17
C THR A 62 4.87 -1.86 13.22
N GLY A 63 5.16 -0.83 12.44
CA GLY A 63 6.41 -0.09 12.45
C GLY A 63 6.18 1.33 12.94
N GLU A 64 6.90 1.71 13.99
CA GLU A 64 6.71 2.99 14.65
C GLU A 64 7.75 4.03 14.19
N ARG A 65 7.37 5.30 14.30
CA ARG A 65 8.28 6.43 14.08
C ARG A 65 9.50 6.41 15.00
N GLY A 66 9.35 5.85 16.20
CA GLY A 66 10.43 5.65 17.16
C GLY A 66 11.37 4.50 16.83
N GLY A 67 11.12 3.76 15.75
CA GLY A 67 11.95 2.64 15.27
C GLY A 67 11.50 1.27 15.76
N GLN A 68 10.51 1.19 16.63
CA GLN A 68 10.06 -0.09 17.18
C GLN A 68 9.26 -0.89 16.19
N ILE A 69 9.46 -2.20 16.17
CA ILE A 69 8.68 -3.16 15.37
C ILE A 69 7.97 -4.09 16.34
N ARG A 70 6.67 -4.25 16.17
CA ARG A 70 5.86 -5.20 16.91
C ARG A 70 5.04 -6.08 15.99
N VAL A 71 4.87 -7.34 16.37
CA VAL A 71 3.98 -8.28 15.69
C VAL A 71 2.86 -8.68 16.64
N TRP A 72 1.64 -8.58 16.17
CA TRP A 72 0.40 -8.79 16.90
C TRP A 72 -0.35 -9.97 16.31
N ALA A 73 -0.88 -10.84 17.15
CA ALA A 73 -1.87 -11.83 16.74
C ALA A 73 -3.26 -11.17 16.63
N THR A 74 -4.02 -11.51 15.60
CA THR A 74 -5.39 -11.00 15.41
C THR A 74 -6.43 -11.83 16.14
N ALA A 75 -6.04 -12.99 16.67
CA ALA A 75 -6.88 -13.86 17.48
C ALA A 75 -6.26 -14.06 18.87
N GLY A 76 -7.10 -14.18 19.89
CA GLY A 76 -6.68 -14.32 21.28
C GLY A 76 -6.33 -12.98 21.94
N GLU A 77 -5.52 -13.03 22.98
CA GLU A 77 -5.05 -11.83 23.68
C GLU A 77 -4.05 -11.06 22.78
N PRO A 78 -4.27 -9.78 22.53
CA PRO A 78 -3.46 -8.98 21.59
C PRO A 78 -2.12 -8.55 22.22
N THR A 79 -1.36 -9.49 22.76
CA THR A 79 -0.05 -9.22 23.33
C THR A 79 1.00 -9.16 22.22
N PRO A 80 1.64 -8.01 21.98
CA PRO A 80 2.61 -7.88 20.88
C PRO A 80 3.95 -8.54 21.22
N VAL A 81 4.57 -9.11 20.21
CA VAL A 81 5.96 -9.51 20.25
C VAL A 81 6.81 -8.38 19.69
N SER A 82 7.70 -7.83 20.50
CA SER A 82 8.70 -6.85 20.03
C SER A 82 9.84 -7.58 19.33
N LEU A 83 10.13 -7.21 18.08
CA LEU A 83 11.19 -7.84 17.29
C LEU A 83 12.53 -7.12 17.49
N GLY A 84 12.55 -5.82 17.36
CA GLY A 84 13.75 -5.03 17.43
C GLY A 84 13.45 -3.54 17.31
N ASN A 85 14.52 -2.77 17.32
CA ASN A 85 14.42 -1.33 17.26
C ASN A 85 15.42 -0.77 16.24
N TYR A 86 14.94 0.12 15.39
CA TYR A 86 15.77 1.01 14.59
C TYR A 86 16.04 2.29 15.39
N GLN A 87 17.09 3.00 15.06
CA GLN A 87 17.33 4.31 15.68
C GLN A 87 16.32 5.37 15.24
N GLN A 88 15.68 5.13 14.08
CA GLN A 88 14.69 6.02 13.45
C GLN A 88 13.48 5.22 12.98
N ALA A 89 12.53 5.93 12.36
CA ALA A 89 11.27 5.37 11.92
C ALA A 89 11.41 4.10 11.06
N VAL A 90 10.51 3.16 11.29
CA VAL A 90 10.27 2.01 10.40
C VAL A 90 9.33 2.47 9.29
N ILE A 91 9.88 2.69 8.10
CA ILE A 91 9.16 3.33 7.01
C ILE A 91 8.31 2.36 6.19
N ASP A 92 8.70 1.08 6.15
CA ASP A 92 7.88 0.06 5.51
C ASP A 92 8.11 -1.32 6.12
N LEU A 93 7.08 -2.16 6.00
CA LEU A 93 7.02 -3.54 6.46
C LEU A 93 6.34 -4.40 5.39
N ALA A 94 6.78 -5.63 5.23
CA ALA A 94 6.13 -6.60 4.35
C ALA A 94 6.26 -8.01 4.91
N PHE A 95 5.16 -8.77 4.98
CA PHE A 95 5.20 -10.22 5.21
C PHE A 95 5.45 -10.94 3.90
N SER A 96 6.22 -12.02 3.94
CA SER A 96 6.29 -12.96 2.83
C SER A 96 4.93 -13.67 2.64
N PRO A 97 4.62 -14.16 1.43
CA PRO A 97 3.37 -14.88 1.15
C PRO A 97 3.13 -16.12 2.02
N GLY A 98 4.18 -16.69 2.59
CA GLY A 98 4.09 -17.79 3.57
C GLY A 98 3.88 -17.31 5.01
N GLY A 99 3.89 -16.02 5.28
CA GLY A 99 3.71 -15.43 6.62
C GLY A 99 4.88 -15.69 7.60
N ARG A 100 5.93 -16.40 7.18
CA ARG A 100 7.05 -16.80 8.04
C ARG A 100 8.27 -15.87 7.99
N VAL A 101 8.30 -14.95 7.05
CA VAL A 101 9.34 -13.92 6.94
C VAL A 101 8.67 -12.56 6.98
N LEU A 102 9.20 -11.66 7.79
CA LEU A 102 8.85 -10.25 7.79
C LEU A 102 10.08 -9.47 7.33
N ALA A 103 9.92 -8.63 6.34
CA ALA A 103 10.91 -7.63 5.95
C ALA A 103 10.56 -6.29 6.58
N SER A 104 11.55 -5.57 7.06
CA SER A 104 11.40 -4.23 7.61
C SER A 104 12.45 -3.29 7.05
N LEU A 105 12.09 -2.04 6.85
CA LEU A 105 12.95 -0.99 6.32
C LEU A 105 12.97 0.21 7.25
N GLY A 106 14.17 0.55 7.73
CA GLY A 106 14.40 1.74 8.56
C GLY A 106 14.66 2.98 7.71
N ARG A 107 14.41 4.16 8.28
CA ARG A 107 14.69 5.46 7.65
C ARG A 107 16.19 5.80 7.70
N HIS A 108 16.71 6.47 6.65
CA HIS A 108 18.03 7.06 6.54
C HIS A 108 19.26 6.16 6.34
N VAL A 109 20.43 6.83 6.35
CA VAL A 109 21.78 6.38 5.93
C VAL A 109 22.27 5.13 6.68
N GLU A 110 21.75 4.88 7.87
CA GLU A 110 21.88 3.62 8.60
C GLU A 110 20.64 2.72 8.33
N GLY A 111 19.80 3.11 7.37
CA GLY A 111 18.64 2.36 6.94
C GLY A 111 19.07 0.96 6.57
N ALA A 112 18.68 0.01 7.38
CA ALA A 112 18.91 -1.38 7.09
C ALA A 112 17.60 -2.00 6.62
N LEU A 113 17.69 -2.81 5.60
CA LEU A 113 16.72 -3.85 5.37
C LEU A 113 17.00 -4.96 6.37
N ARG A 114 16.03 -5.30 7.21
CA ARG A 114 16.14 -6.45 8.11
C ARG A 114 15.11 -7.50 7.72
N LEU A 115 15.53 -8.75 7.78
CA LEU A 115 14.68 -9.91 7.59
C LEU A 115 14.52 -10.64 8.92
N TRP A 116 13.29 -10.82 9.33
CA TRP A 116 12.89 -11.53 10.54
C TRP A 116 12.24 -12.85 10.13
N ARG A 117 12.69 -13.96 10.68
CA ARG A 117 12.14 -15.27 10.39
C ARG A 117 11.43 -15.83 11.62
N PHE A 118 10.29 -16.44 11.37
CA PHE A 118 9.52 -17.16 12.37
C PHE A 118 9.74 -18.66 12.22
N ASP A 119 10.40 -19.24 13.22
CA ASP A 119 10.44 -20.68 13.43
C ASP A 119 9.55 -21.02 14.63
N ASP A 120 10.09 -21.08 15.86
CA ASP A 120 9.28 -21.13 17.10
C ASP A 120 9.08 -19.74 17.70
N ARG A 121 9.91 -18.82 17.32
CA ARG A 121 9.89 -17.39 17.68
C ARG A 121 10.43 -16.56 16.53
N TRP A 122 10.14 -15.27 16.56
CA TRP A 122 10.74 -14.33 15.63
C TRP A 122 12.21 -14.07 15.97
N VAL A 123 13.09 -14.21 14.98
CA VAL A 123 14.52 -13.90 15.10
C VAL A 123 14.97 -13.06 13.92
N GLU A 124 15.91 -12.16 14.15
CA GLU A 124 16.59 -11.45 13.06
C GLU A 124 17.47 -12.44 12.31
N ALA A 125 17.10 -12.69 11.05
CA ALA A 125 17.83 -13.64 10.19
C ALA A 125 18.92 -12.95 9.39
N ALA A 126 18.72 -11.68 9.03
CA ALA A 126 19.69 -10.91 8.27
C ALA A 126 19.45 -9.41 8.41
N SER A 127 20.53 -8.64 8.19
CA SER A 127 20.50 -7.18 8.07
C SER A 127 21.43 -6.74 6.93
N LEU A 128 20.89 -5.92 6.02
CA LEU A 128 21.62 -5.34 4.91
C LEU A 128 21.61 -3.82 5.03
N PRO A 129 22.78 -3.17 5.01
CA PRO A 129 22.82 -1.73 4.89
C PRO A 129 22.22 -1.32 3.54
N MET A 130 21.28 -0.40 3.58
CA MET A 130 20.62 0.14 2.40
C MET A 130 20.80 1.65 2.36
N GLY A 131 20.82 2.22 1.16
CA GLY A 131 20.74 3.66 0.99
C GLY A 131 19.34 4.20 1.34
N ARG A 132 18.97 5.32 0.72
CA ARG A 132 17.64 5.89 0.89
C ARG A 132 16.61 5.06 0.13
N CYS A 133 16.01 4.12 0.80
CA CYS A 133 14.94 3.28 0.27
C CYS A 133 13.62 3.61 0.95
N LEU A 134 12.50 3.30 0.31
CA LEU A 134 11.19 3.86 0.64
C LEU A 134 10.12 2.79 0.87
N ALA A 135 10.22 1.64 0.20
CA ALA A 135 9.18 0.63 0.27
C ALA A 135 9.70 -0.77 -0.08
N LEU A 136 8.96 -1.78 0.34
CA LEU A 136 9.27 -3.20 0.23
C LEU A 136 8.13 -3.96 -0.44
N ARG A 137 8.46 -5.01 -1.22
CA ARG A 137 7.48 -5.90 -1.80
C ARG A 137 8.05 -7.28 -2.06
N PHE A 138 7.47 -8.32 -1.48
CA PHE A 138 7.77 -9.69 -1.87
C PHE A 138 7.13 -10.05 -3.20
N ASP A 139 7.75 -10.98 -3.94
CA ASP A 139 7.08 -11.73 -4.99
C ASP A 139 6.09 -12.74 -4.39
N GLY A 140 5.24 -13.35 -5.21
CA GLY A 140 4.23 -14.30 -4.74
C GLY A 140 4.78 -15.62 -4.22
N SER A 141 6.04 -15.94 -4.50
CA SER A 141 6.73 -17.11 -3.96
C SER A 141 7.42 -16.82 -2.62
N GLY A 142 7.69 -15.57 -2.30
CA GLY A 142 8.46 -15.13 -1.15
C GLY A 142 9.96 -15.39 -1.28
N THR A 143 10.43 -15.72 -2.49
CA THR A 143 11.87 -15.96 -2.76
C THR A 143 12.61 -14.67 -3.12
N ARG A 144 11.90 -13.67 -3.61
CA ARG A 144 12.44 -12.36 -3.98
C ARG A 144 11.77 -11.23 -3.23
N LEU A 145 12.56 -10.24 -2.88
CA LEU A 145 12.11 -9.00 -2.26
C LEU A 145 12.56 -7.82 -3.13
N ALA A 146 11.62 -7.06 -3.63
CA ALA A 146 11.90 -5.80 -4.30
C ALA A 146 11.95 -4.68 -3.25
N VAL A 147 12.95 -3.82 -3.36
CA VAL A 147 13.20 -2.68 -2.49
C VAL A 147 13.26 -1.41 -3.34
N LEU A 148 12.29 -0.54 -3.17
CA LEU A 148 12.25 0.75 -3.84
C LEU A 148 13.21 1.72 -3.17
N CYS A 149 14.20 2.21 -3.89
CA CYS A 149 15.11 3.26 -3.45
C CYS A 149 14.93 4.52 -4.31
N GLU A 150 15.59 5.61 -3.97
CA GLU A 150 15.40 6.92 -4.65
C GLU A 150 15.66 6.87 -6.15
N SER A 151 16.67 6.11 -6.58
CA SER A 151 17.14 6.07 -7.98
C SER A 151 16.94 4.73 -8.67
N GLU A 152 16.42 3.72 -7.98
CA GLU A 152 16.38 2.34 -8.49
C GLU A 152 15.45 1.44 -7.67
N VAL A 153 15.14 0.28 -8.23
CA VAL A 153 14.55 -0.83 -7.50
C VAL A 153 15.55 -1.97 -7.43
N LEU A 154 15.90 -2.39 -6.23
CA LEU A 154 16.75 -3.55 -5.98
C LEU A 154 15.88 -4.81 -5.87
N ILE A 155 16.31 -5.89 -6.48
CA ILE A 155 15.73 -7.23 -6.27
C ILE A 155 16.71 -8.04 -5.46
N VAL A 156 16.28 -8.51 -4.30
CA VAL A 156 17.09 -9.28 -3.36
C VAL A 156 16.52 -10.70 -3.28
N ASP A 157 17.40 -11.71 -3.34
CA ASP A 157 17.05 -13.09 -3.01
C ASP A 157 16.93 -13.23 -1.49
N VAL A 158 15.81 -13.74 -1.02
CA VAL A 158 15.45 -13.77 0.42
C VAL A 158 16.25 -14.81 1.18
N ALA A 159 16.64 -15.90 0.53
CA ALA A 159 17.37 -16.99 1.18
C ALA A 159 18.85 -16.68 1.38
N SER A 160 19.50 -16.18 0.33
CA SER A 160 20.93 -15.82 0.34
C SER A 160 21.17 -14.39 0.82
N VAL A 161 20.13 -13.54 0.84
CA VAL A 161 20.20 -12.11 1.17
C VAL A 161 21.17 -11.37 0.24
N GLN A 162 21.22 -11.80 -1.02
CA GLN A 162 22.07 -11.20 -2.04
C GLN A 162 21.25 -10.42 -3.08
N GLU A 163 21.81 -9.36 -3.60
CA GLU A 163 21.25 -8.64 -4.73
C GLU A 163 21.24 -9.55 -5.98
N VAL A 164 20.07 -9.72 -6.57
CA VAL A 164 19.87 -10.47 -7.83
C VAL A 164 19.93 -9.54 -9.03
N SER A 165 19.30 -8.39 -8.93
CA SER A 165 19.28 -7.40 -9.99
C SER A 165 19.00 -6.01 -9.45
N ARG A 166 19.32 -5.03 -10.30
CA ARG A 166 19.16 -3.61 -10.05
C ARG A 166 18.46 -2.98 -11.24
N VAL A 167 17.26 -2.47 -11.02
CA VAL A 167 16.48 -1.82 -12.07
C VAL A 167 16.57 -0.31 -11.87
N PRO A 168 17.35 0.41 -12.71
CA PRO A 168 17.47 1.86 -12.60
C PRO A 168 16.12 2.53 -12.78
N ASN A 169 15.92 3.68 -12.13
CA ASN A 169 14.71 4.49 -12.28
C ASN A 169 14.45 4.77 -13.78
N PRO A 170 13.34 4.28 -14.35
CA PRO A 170 13.02 4.52 -15.76
C PRO A 170 12.37 5.89 -15.99
N HIS A 171 11.99 6.58 -14.93
CA HIS A 171 11.26 7.83 -14.98
C HIS A 171 12.21 9.02 -15.00
N ARG A 172 11.76 10.12 -15.60
CA ARG A 172 12.52 11.38 -15.63
C ARG A 172 12.56 12.07 -14.28
N GLU A 173 11.64 11.67 -13.39
CA GLU A 173 11.46 12.23 -12.07
C GLU A 173 11.48 11.15 -10.98
N VAL A 174 11.10 11.53 -9.78
CA VAL A 174 11.12 10.65 -8.60
C VAL A 174 10.15 9.49 -8.76
N LEU A 175 10.60 8.29 -8.40
CA LEU A 175 9.74 7.12 -8.25
C LEU A 175 8.73 7.35 -7.13
N THR A 176 7.45 7.11 -7.43
CA THR A 176 6.35 7.28 -6.46
C THR A 176 5.85 5.96 -5.93
N ALA A 177 5.81 4.93 -6.78
CA ALA A 177 5.25 3.64 -6.44
C ALA A 177 5.85 2.52 -7.30
N PHE A 178 5.74 1.30 -6.80
CA PHE A 178 6.13 0.09 -7.51
C PHE A 178 5.34 -1.13 -7.02
N ASP A 179 5.32 -2.18 -7.82
CA ASP A 179 4.83 -3.50 -7.43
C ASP A 179 5.51 -4.58 -8.27
N LEU A 180 5.53 -5.83 -7.73
CA LEU A 180 6.17 -6.99 -8.34
C LEU A 180 5.10 -8.06 -8.64
N SER A 181 5.18 -8.70 -9.83
CA SER A 181 4.32 -9.84 -10.15
C SER A 181 4.59 -11.04 -9.24
N ALA A 182 3.61 -11.93 -9.09
CA ALA A 182 3.75 -13.08 -8.20
C ALA A 182 4.88 -14.05 -8.60
N ASP A 183 5.23 -14.11 -9.89
CA ASP A 183 6.35 -14.91 -10.39
C ASP A 183 7.72 -14.19 -10.26
N GLY A 184 7.72 -12.96 -9.74
CA GLY A 184 8.91 -12.14 -9.56
C GLY A 184 9.58 -11.69 -10.89
N ARG A 185 8.92 -11.86 -12.04
CA ARG A 185 9.51 -11.56 -13.36
C ARG A 185 9.20 -10.17 -13.87
N ARG A 186 8.09 -9.57 -13.43
CA ARG A 186 7.67 -8.25 -13.89
C ARG A 186 7.62 -7.26 -12.74
N LEU A 187 8.18 -6.10 -12.99
CA LEU A 187 8.17 -4.95 -12.10
C LEU A 187 7.35 -3.83 -12.76
N VAL A 188 6.39 -3.27 -12.05
CA VAL A 188 5.75 -2.01 -12.44
C VAL A 188 6.28 -0.88 -11.56
N THR A 189 6.56 0.25 -12.17
CA THR A 189 6.97 1.49 -11.48
C THR A 189 6.15 2.66 -11.96
N ALA A 190 5.96 3.65 -11.11
CA ALA A 190 5.37 4.94 -11.46
C ALA A 190 6.26 6.08 -10.97
N GLY A 191 6.25 7.20 -11.70
CA GLY A 191 7.00 8.40 -11.36
C GLY A 191 6.12 9.66 -11.38
N HIS A 192 6.67 10.76 -10.89
CA HIS A 192 6.04 12.07 -10.95
C HIS A 192 5.88 12.59 -12.39
N ASP A 193 6.57 11.96 -13.37
CA ASP A 193 6.42 12.27 -14.79
C ASP A 193 5.08 11.81 -15.40
N GLY A 194 4.20 11.21 -14.59
CA GLY A 194 2.91 10.70 -15.02
C GLY A 194 2.98 9.40 -15.83
N GLU A 195 4.16 8.77 -15.87
CA GLU A 195 4.36 7.50 -16.57
C GLU A 195 4.25 6.32 -15.61
N VAL A 196 3.71 5.21 -16.12
CA VAL A 196 3.67 3.90 -15.45
C VAL A 196 4.36 2.92 -16.38
N THR A 197 5.45 2.32 -15.91
CA THR A 197 6.32 1.48 -16.74
C THR A 197 6.36 0.05 -16.20
N VAL A 198 6.14 -0.93 -17.06
CA VAL A 198 6.33 -2.36 -16.77
C VAL A 198 7.65 -2.81 -17.39
N ARG A 199 8.48 -3.48 -16.59
CA ARG A 199 9.79 -4.00 -16.99
C ARG A 199 9.95 -5.45 -16.57
N ASP A 200 10.89 -6.15 -17.21
CA ASP A 200 11.45 -7.38 -16.68
C ASP A 200 12.26 -7.06 -15.43
N ALA A 201 11.97 -7.75 -14.33
CA ALA A 201 12.56 -7.45 -13.03
C ALA A 201 14.04 -7.89 -12.91
N VAL A 202 14.50 -8.79 -13.78
CA VAL A 202 15.88 -9.31 -13.76
C VAL A 202 16.77 -8.58 -14.74
N THR A 203 16.31 -8.43 -15.98
CA THR A 203 17.09 -7.82 -17.07
C THR A 203 16.89 -6.31 -17.17
N ALA A 204 15.95 -5.75 -16.42
CA ALA A 204 15.51 -4.34 -16.48
C ALA A 204 14.99 -3.91 -17.87
N THR A 205 14.76 -4.84 -18.79
CA THR A 205 14.28 -4.52 -20.13
C THR A 205 12.84 -4.00 -20.10
N PRO A 206 12.51 -2.93 -20.86
CA PRO A 206 11.17 -2.40 -20.91
C PRO A 206 10.21 -3.38 -21.59
N VAL A 207 9.04 -3.60 -20.99
CA VAL A 207 7.94 -4.39 -21.56
C VAL A 207 6.87 -3.47 -22.12
N ARG A 208 6.45 -2.47 -21.32
CA ARG A 208 5.41 -1.53 -21.72
C ARG A 208 5.44 -0.27 -20.84
N SER A 209 5.07 0.86 -21.45
CA SER A 209 4.82 2.10 -20.71
C SER A 209 3.39 2.58 -20.98
N PHE A 210 2.80 3.21 -19.98
CA PHE A 210 1.48 3.82 -19.98
C PHE A 210 1.59 5.22 -19.42
N SER A 211 0.73 6.14 -19.92
CA SER A 211 0.65 7.49 -19.39
C SER A 211 -0.68 7.66 -18.66
N VAL A 212 -0.65 8.23 -17.45
CA VAL A 212 -1.85 8.67 -16.75
C VAL A 212 -2.17 10.09 -17.22
N LYS A 213 -3.38 10.27 -17.76
CA LYS A 213 -3.87 11.58 -18.21
C LYS A 213 -4.84 12.13 -17.17
N GLN A 214 -4.90 13.44 -17.06
CA GLN A 214 -5.95 14.07 -16.26
C GLN A 214 -7.32 13.57 -16.73
N SER A 215 -8.07 13.02 -15.82
CA SER A 215 -9.44 12.55 -16.08
C SER A 215 -10.43 13.71 -16.15
N ARG A 216 -10.14 14.80 -15.48
CA ARG A 216 -10.92 16.04 -15.52
C ARG A 216 -10.07 17.13 -16.17
N ARG A 217 -10.60 17.77 -17.20
CA ARG A 217 -10.06 19.07 -17.61
C ARG A 217 -10.25 20.01 -16.42
N PRO A 218 -9.19 20.58 -15.85
CA PRO A 218 -9.38 21.66 -14.89
C PRO A 218 -10.25 22.72 -15.58
N GLY A 219 -11.17 23.32 -14.85
CA GLY A 219 -11.89 24.47 -15.36
C GLY A 219 -10.91 25.52 -15.90
N PRO A 220 -11.38 26.57 -16.59
CA PRO A 220 -10.49 27.55 -17.17
C PRO A 220 -9.54 28.10 -16.11
N LEU A 221 -8.27 27.73 -16.24
CA LEU A 221 -7.23 28.22 -15.35
C LEU A 221 -6.98 29.72 -15.62
N PRO A 222 -6.66 30.49 -14.59
CA PRO A 222 -6.17 31.86 -14.79
C PRO A 222 -4.99 31.85 -15.76
N ARG A 223 -4.87 32.90 -16.58
CA ARG A 223 -3.78 33.03 -17.56
C ARG A 223 -2.42 32.89 -16.87
N GLY A 224 -1.59 31.98 -17.39
CA GLY A 224 -0.23 31.73 -16.91
C GLY A 224 -0.10 30.64 -15.84
N LEU A 225 -1.20 29.95 -15.47
CA LEU A 225 -1.12 28.74 -14.65
C LEU A 225 -1.19 27.52 -15.55
N GLU A 226 -0.18 26.66 -15.45
CA GLU A 226 -0.22 25.33 -16.03
C GLU A 226 -1.14 24.42 -15.21
N PRO A 227 -1.81 23.46 -15.86
CA PRO A 227 -2.56 22.42 -15.13
C PRO A 227 -1.64 21.70 -14.15
N PRO A 228 -2.11 21.34 -12.94
CA PRO A 228 -1.30 20.53 -12.04
C PRO A 228 -0.93 19.20 -12.73
N GLU A 229 0.31 18.79 -12.58
CA GLU A 229 0.77 17.51 -13.08
C GLU A 229 0.03 16.37 -12.35
N VAL A 230 -0.41 15.38 -13.12
CA VAL A 230 -1.07 14.20 -12.59
C VAL A 230 -0.12 13.02 -12.66
N TRP A 231 0.14 12.41 -11.52
CA TRP A 231 0.96 11.20 -11.43
C TRP A 231 0.24 10.09 -10.67
N ALA A 232 0.72 8.88 -10.85
CA ALA A 232 0.26 7.74 -10.07
C ALA A 232 0.90 7.76 -8.68
N VAL A 233 0.10 7.57 -7.64
CA VAL A 233 0.56 7.49 -6.25
C VAL A 233 0.65 6.06 -5.74
N VAL A 234 -0.08 5.13 -6.38
CA VAL A 234 -0.05 3.70 -6.09
C VAL A 234 -0.16 2.94 -7.40
N VAL A 235 0.57 1.85 -7.54
CA VAL A 235 0.47 0.92 -8.67
C VAL A 235 0.36 -0.51 -8.18
N ALA A 236 -0.19 -1.39 -9.02
CA ALA A 236 -0.25 -2.83 -8.78
C ALA A 236 -0.08 -3.62 -10.07
N LEU A 237 0.49 -4.83 -9.96
CA LEU A 237 0.46 -5.85 -11.00
C LEU A 237 -0.48 -6.99 -10.60
N SER A 238 -1.20 -7.55 -11.58
CA SER A 238 -1.85 -8.86 -11.37
C SER A 238 -0.79 -9.93 -11.12
N GLY A 239 -1.16 -10.98 -10.37
CA GLY A 239 -0.21 -12.04 -10.00
C GLY A 239 0.50 -12.67 -11.21
N ASP A 240 -0.18 -12.79 -12.34
CA ASP A 240 0.35 -13.29 -13.62
C ASP A 240 1.11 -12.22 -14.43
N GLY A 241 1.17 -10.98 -13.95
CA GLY A 241 1.82 -9.86 -14.63
C GLY A 241 1.13 -9.41 -15.93
N THR A 242 -0.08 -9.88 -16.22
CA THR A 242 -0.79 -9.54 -17.47
C THR A 242 -1.52 -8.21 -17.40
N ARG A 243 -1.85 -7.73 -16.19
CA ARG A 243 -2.55 -6.46 -15.98
C ARG A 243 -1.72 -5.57 -15.06
N ALA A 244 -1.70 -4.28 -15.39
CA ALA A 244 -1.16 -3.23 -14.54
C ALA A 244 -2.31 -2.29 -14.12
N ALA A 245 -2.28 -1.81 -12.90
CA ALA A 245 -3.23 -0.83 -12.39
C ALA A 245 -2.50 0.34 -11.73
N ALA A 246 -3.12 1.51 -11.76
CA ALA A 246 -2.62 2.69 -11.06
C ALA A 246 -3.77 3.51 -10.50
N VAL A 247 -3.52 4.18 -9.37
CA VAL A 247 -4.39 5.23 -8.84
C VAL A 247 -3.62 6.54 -8.84
N THR A 248 -4.22 7.55 -9.41
CA THR A 248 -3.62 8.88 -9.48
C THR A 248 -3.87 9.69 -8.22
N ILE A 249 -3.14 10.79 -8.07
CA ILE A 249 -3.34 11.76 -6.97
C ILE A 249 -4.78 12.30 -6.94
N GLU A 250 -5.49 12.28 -8.07
CA GLU A 250 -6.89 12.69 -8.19
C GLU A 250 -7.88 11.56 -7.82
N GLY A 251 -7.39 10.36 -7.45
CA GLY A 251 -8.21 9.19 -7.14
C GLY A 251 -8.72 8.42 -8.36
N THR A 252 -8.28 8.77 -9.58
CA THR A 252 -8.65 8.02 -10.79
C THR A 252 -7.92 6.69 -10.82
N VAL A 253 -8.68 5.61 -11.00
CA VAL A 253 -8.15 4.25 -11.15
C VAL A 253 -8.03 3.92 -12.64
N TYR A 254 -6.86 3.50 -13.05
CA TYR A 254 -6.58 2.98 -14.38
C TYR A 254 -6.23 1.50 -14.30
N VAL A 255 -6.65 0.73 -15.30
CA VAL A 255 -6.19 -0.65 -15.51
C VAL A 255 -5.82 -0.82 -16.97
N TRP A 256 -4.67 -1.44 -17.22
CA TRP A 256 -4.17 -1.75 -18.57
C TRP A 256 -3.88 -3.24 -18.73
N ASP A 257 -4.10 -3.73 -19.93
CA ASP A 257 -3.55 -4.99 -20.39
C ASP A 257 -2.10 -4.77 -20.83
N VAL A 258 -1.16 -5.49 -20.24
CA VAL A 258 0.28 -5.26 -20.43
C VAL A 258 0.71 -5.69 -21.84
N ALA A 259 0.14 -6.76 -22.39
CA ALA A 259 0.53 -7.27 -23.69
C ALA A 259 0.05 -6.36 -24.83
N THR A 260 -1.21 -5.94 -24.78
CA THR A 260 -1.83 -5.15 -25.87
C THR A 260 -1.70 -3.64 -25.67
N GLY A 261 -1.48 -3.18 -24.46
CA GLY A 261 -1.51 -1.77 -24.09
C GLY A 261 -2.91 -1.17 -24.01
N LYS A 262 -3.95 -1.98 -24.26
CA LYS A 262 -5.33 -1.52 -24.14
C LYS A 262 -5.66 -1.16 -22.69
N LYS A 263 -6.50 -0.15 -22.54
CA LYS A 263 -7.03 0.31 -21.25
C LYS A 263 -8.49 -0.17 -21.12
N PRO A 264 -8.72 -1.38 -20.58
CA PRO A 264 -10.08 -1.91 -20.44
C PRO A 264 -10.90 -1.13 -19.42
N PHE A 265 -10.24 -0.44 -18.50
CA PHE A 265 -10.91 0.24 -17.38
C PHE A 265 -10.24 1.57 -17.08
N ASP A 266 -11.04 2.61 -16.95
CA ASP A 266 -10.73 3.84 -16.24
C ASP A 266 -11.97 4.28 -15.47
N HIS A 267 -11.79 4.63 -14.22
CA HIS A 267 -12.86 5.07 -13.34
C HIS A 267 -12.37 6.28 -12.55
N ALA A 268 -13.03 7.40 -12.75
CA ALA A 268 -12.87 8.56 -11.93
C ALA A 268 -13.98 8.59 -10.89
N ASP A 269 -13.65 8.61 -9.62
CA ASP A 269 -14.65 8.93 -8.61
C ASP A 269 -15.12 10.36 -8.83
N GLY A 270 -16.45 10.50 -8.94
CA GLY A 270 -17.08 11.80 -9.14
C GLY A 270 -16.85 12.80 -8.01
N GLU A 271 -16.30 12.35 -6.90
CA GLU A 271 -15.97 13.17 -5.74
C GLU A 271 -14.48 13.51 -5.80
N ALA A 272 -14.17 14.79 -6.07
CA ALA A 272 -12.83 15.33 -5.99
C ALA A 272 -12.41 15.33 -4.52
N GLY A 273 -11.73 14.31 -4.12
CA GLY A 273 -11.11 14.17 -2.81
C GLY A 273 -9.59 14.20 -2.99
N GLY A 274 -8.87 14.42 -1.91
CA GLY A 274 -7.41 14.44 -1.90
C GLY A 274 -6.77 13.12 -2.34
N PRO A 275 -5.45 13.03 -2.27
CA PRO A 275 -4.72 11.85 -2.72
C PRO A 275 -5.16 10.60 -1.96
N PRO A 276 -5.31 9.48 -2.66
CA PRO A 276 -5.72 8.23 -2.05
C PRO A 276 -4.70 7.77 -1.01
N LEU A 277 -5.19 7.50 0.19
CA LEU A 277 -4.40 6.89 1.26
C LEU A 277 -4.65 5.38 1.24
N GLY A 278 -3.62 4.60 0.99
CA GLY A 278 -3.75 3.15 1.03
C GLY A 278 -2.96 2.42 -0.05
N SER A 279 -3.24 1.13 -0.14
CA SER A 279 -2.59 0.21 -1.07
C SER A 279 -3.55 -0.18 -2.19
N LEU A 280 -3.00 -0.54 -3.32
CA LEU A 280 -3.69 -1.09 -4.49
C LEU A 280 -3.28 -2.54 -4.67
N ARG A 281 -4.24 -3.46 -4.87
CA ARG A 281 -3.94 -4.88 -5.02
C ARG A 281 -4.91 -5.58 -5.95
N PHE A 282 -4.38 -6.48 -6.77
CA PHE A 282 -5.20 -7.47 -7.46
C PHE A 282 -5.45 -8.66 -6.55
N GLY A 283 -6.70 -9.07 -6.42
CA GLY A 283 -7.07 -10.35 -5.81
C GLY A 283 -6.79 -11.53 -6.75
N ARG A 284 -6.75 -12.73 -6.19
CA ARG A 284 -6.56 -13.98 -6.95
C ARG A 284 -7.64 -14.23 -8.02
N ASP A 285 -8.80 -13.65 -7.84
CA ASP A 285 -9.93 -13.69 -8.78
C ASP A 285 -9.85 -12.62 -9.89
N GLY A 286 -8.79 -11.84 -9.93
CA GLY A 286 -8.57 -10.75 -10.88
C GLY A 286 -9.34 -9.47 -10.58
N GLY A 287 -10.09 -9.42 -9.47
CA GLY A 287 -10.69 -8.19 -8.95
C GLY A 287 -9.61 -7.27 -8.38
N LEU A 288 -9.87 -5.97 -8.39
CA LEU A 288 -8.94 -4.97 -7.89
C LEU A 288 -9.48 -4.36 -6.59
N ILE A 289 -8.67 -4.33 -5.54
CA ILE A 289 -8.94 -3.56 -4.33
C ILE A 289 -8.19 -2.25 -4.45
N ALA A 290 -8.94 -1.15 -4.42
CA ALA A 290 -8.42 0.20 -4.59
C ALA A 290 -8.85 1.08 -3.41
N PRO A 291 -8.01 2.04 -3.00
CA PRO A 291 -8.38 3.03 -1.99
C PRO A 291 -9.44 3.97 -2.54
N LEU A 292 -10.31 4.47 -1.67
CA LEU A 292 -11.19 5.60 -1.94
C LEU A 292 -10.37 6.90 -1.84
N GLY A 293 -10.67 7.90 -2.68
CA GLY A 293 -9.89 9.13 -2.80
C GLY A 293 -9.67 9.87 -1.47
N ASP A 294 -10.62 10.72 -1.06
CA ASP A 294 -10.51 11.59 0.12
C ASP A 294 -10.97 10.97 1.44
N ARG A 295 -11.51 9.76 1.37
CA ARG A 295 -12.05 9.03 2.52
C ARG A 295 -11.23 7.78 2.78
N PHE A 296 -11.06 7.48 4.05
CA PHE A 296 -10.55 6.17 4.42
C PHE A 296 -11.58 5.11 4.06
N GLY A 297 -11.26 4.37 3.04
CA GLY A 297 -12.10 3.29 2.59
C GLY A 297 -11.44 2.54 1.45
N MET A 298 -11.97 1.38 1.20
CA MET A 298 -11.57 0.50 0.12
C MET A 298 -12.76 0.18 -0.73
N ARG A 299 -12.54 0.09 -2.02
CA ARG A 299 -13.51 -0.45 -2.95
C ARG A 299 -12.94 -1.67 -3.64
N ARG A 300 -13.82 -2.57 -3.99
CA ARG A 300 -13.54 -3.65 -4.90
C ARG A 300 -14.06 -3.30 -6.29
N ILE A 301 -13.25 -3.52 -7.28
CA ILE A 301 -13.55 -3.29 -8.68
C ILE A 301 -13.45 -4.61 -9.42
N ASP A 302 -14.52 -5.02 -10.05
CA ASP A 302 -14.49 -6.08 -11.07
C ASP A 302 -14.09 -5.45 -12.41
N VAL A 303 -12.86 -5.72 -12.82
CA VAL A 303 -12.29 -5.14 -14.04
C VAL A 303 -13.03 -5.62 -15.30
N SER A 304 -13.65 -6.79 -15.24
CA SER A 304 -14.35 -7.40 -16.41
C SER A 304 -15.72 -6.78 -16.61
N SER A 305 -16.52 -6.68 -15.56
CA SER A 305 -17.87 -6.10 -15.61
C SER A 305 -17.85 -4.58 -15.43
N LYS A 306 -16.72 -4.00 -15.03
CA LYS A 306 -16.57 -2.59 -14.64
C LYS A 306 -17.41 -2.18 -13.42
N ALA A 307 -17.90 -3.15 -12.66
CA ALA A 307 -18.65 -2.88 -11.46
C ALA A 307 -17.72 -2.52 -10.31
N SER A 308 -18.12 -1.56 -9.50
CA SER A 308 -17.37 -1.08 -8.34
C SER A 308 -18.28 -1.10 -7.11
N GLN A 309 -17.76 -1.61 -5.99
CA GLN A 309 -18.45 -1.65 -4.72
C GLN A 309 -17.55 -1.19 -3.60
N ILE A 310 -18.07 -0.32 -2.74
CA ILE A 310 -17.37 0.09 -1.51
C ILE A 310 -17.38 -1.11 -0.54
N VAL A 311 -16.20 -1.53 -0.15
CA VAL A 311 -15.99 -2.66 0.77
C VAL A 311 -16.02 -2.18 2.21
N VAL A 312 -15.35 -1.07 2.47
CA VAL A 312 -15.30 -0.40 3.76
C VAL A 312 -15.21 1.09 3.56
N SER A 313 -15.96 1.81 4.36
CA SER A 313 -15.82 3.24 4.58
C SER A 313 -15.64 3.44 6.08
N ALA A 314 -14.41 3.75 6.50
CA ALA A 314 -14.13 4.06 7.90
C ALA A 314 -14.14 5.58 8.08
N PRO A 315 -14.93 6.10 9.04
CA PRO A 315 -15.09 7.54 9.18
C PRO A 315 -13.83 8.26 9.70
N LYS A 316 -12.85 7.54 10.23
CA LYS A 316 -11.66 8.14 10.87
C LYS A 316 -10.49 7.14 10.90
N ALA A 317 -9.84 6.91 9.77
CA ALA A 317 -8.53 6.29 9.83
C ALA A 317 -7.45 7.37 9.64
N TYR A 318 -6.40 7.33 10.42
CA TYR A 318 -5.30 8.27 10.36
C TYR A 318 -4.01 7.46 10.32
N GLY A 319 -3.43 7.25 9.16
CA GLY A 319 -2.10 6.67 9.07
C GLY A 319 -1.98 5.51 8.08
N ALA A 320 -1.21 4.50 8.46
CA ALA A 320 -0.87 3.40 7.58
C ALA A 320 -2.05 2.46 7.30
N VAL A 321 -2.11 1.95 6.08
CA VAL A 321 -3.06 0.93 5.64
C VAL A 321 -2.28 -0.19 4.97
N ALA A 322 -2.64 -1.43 5.27
CA ALA A 322 -2.10 -2.62 4.64
C ALA A 322 -3.22 -3.49 4.08
N ILE A 323 -2.98 -4.10 2.93
CA ILE A 323 -3.85 -5.12 2.33
C ILE A 323 -3.05 -6.42 2.29
N SER A 324 -3.69 -7.56 2.61
CA SER A 324 -3.08 -8.87 2.43
C SER A 324 -2.75 -9.14 0.95
N ASP A 325 -1.73 -9.95 0.68
CA ASP A 325 -1.28 -10.20 -0.70
C ASP A 325 -2.34 -10.87 -1.58
N ASP A 326 -3.27 -11.60 -0.98
CA ASP A 326 -4.41 -12.20 -1.68
C ASP A 326 -5.62 -11.28 -1.80
N ALA A 327 -5.50 -10.06 -1.28
CA ALA A 327 -6.56 -9.05 -1.26
C ALA A 327 -7.86 -9.51 -0.57
N THR A 328 -7.75 -10.39 0.44
CA THR A 328 -8.91 -10.89 1.21
C THR A 328 -9.09 -10.19 2.55
N ALA A 329 -8.08 -9.45 3.00
CA ALA A 329 -8.12 -8.72 4.27
C ALA A 329 -7.37 -7.40 4.17
N PHE A 330 -7.67 -6.49 5.06
CA PHE A 330 -6.92 -5.24 5.22
C PHE A 330 -6.86 -4.82 6.68
N ALA A 331 -5.84 -4.02 7.00
CA ALA A 331 -5.67 -3.40 8.30
C ALA A 331 -5.46 -1.89 8.13
N ALA A 332 -5.95 -1.10 9.07
CA ALA A 332 -5.74 0.35 9.09
C ALA A 332 -5.55 0.87 10.50
N VAL A 333 -4.71 1.89 10.64
CA VAL A 333 -4.59 2.65 11.89
C VAL A 333 -5.79 3.57 12.02
N THR A 334 -6.51 3.44 13.12
CA THR A 334 -7.63 4.31 13.47
C THR A 334 -7.30 5.13 14.72
N SER A 335 -7.96 6.26 14.89
CA SER A 335 -7.81 7.06 16.09
C SER A 335 -9.16 7.36 16.72
N SER A 336 -9.18 7.43 18.04
CA SER A 336 -10.34 7.86 18.81
C SER A 336 -9.94 8.90 19.86
N VAL A 337 -10.86 9.76 20.25
CA VAL A 337 -10.65 10.74 21.31
C VAL A 337 -11.57 10.38 22.47
N ASN A 338 -10.99 9.89 23.55
CA ASN A 338 -11.69 9.55 24.77
C ASN A 338 -11.23 10.48 25.90
N GLY A 339 -12.16 11.26 26.49
CA GLY A 339 -11.84 12.18 27.56
C GLY A 339 -10.75 13.21 27.23
N GLY A 340 -10.65 13.66 25.96
CA GLY A 340 -9.62 14.60 25.51
C GLY A 340 -8.26 13.97 25.21
N ARG A 341 -8.10 12.66 25.40
CA ARG A 341 -6.89 11.92 25.07
C ARG A 341 -7.05 11.22 23.72
N LEU A 342 -6.12 11.45 22.81
CA LEU A 342 -6.05 10.76 21.54
C LEU A 342 -5.45 9.35 21.76
N SER A 343 -6.18 8.34 21.35
CA SER A 343 -5.73 6.95 21.33
C SER A 343 -5.74 6.40 19.90
N TYR A 344 -4.85 5.48 19.61
CA TYR A 344 -4.72 4.85 18.33
C TYR A 344 -4.91 3.34 18.47
N ALA A 345 -5.57 2.77 17.49
CA ALA A 345 -5.75 1.33 17.36
C ALA A 345 -5.45 0.87 15.94
N VAL A 346 -5.14 -0.39 15.75
CA VAL A 346 -5.15 -1.02 14.42
C VAL A 346 -6.39 -1.89 14.33
N GLU A 347 -7.25 -1.57 13.41
CA GLU A 347 -8.40 -2.39 13.10
C GLU A 347 -8.10 -3.29 11.90
N VAL A 348 -8.53 -4.53 11.98
CA VAL A 348 -8.33 -5.55 10.94
C VAL A 348 -9.68 -6.05 10.46
N TRP A 349 -9.86 -6.07 9.14
CA TRP A 349 -11.09 -6.54 8.50
C TRP A 349 -10.79 -7.65 7.52
N ARG A 350 -11.69 -8.64 7.47
CA ARG A 350 -11.72 -9.66 6.43
C ARG A 350 -12.83 -9.36 5.45
N MET A 351 -12.51 -9.39 4.17
CA MET A 351 -13.49 -9.24 3.10
C MET A 351 -14.23 -10.56 2.92
N THR A 352 -15.56 -10.52 2.88
CA THR A 352 -16.35 -11.71 2.58
C THR A 352 -16.16 -12.09 1.13
N ALA A 353 -15.85 -13.39 0.91
CA ALA A 353 -15.68 -13.93 -0.43
C ALA A 353 -16.94 -13.67 -1.27
N ALA A 354 -16.73 -13.11 -2.45
CA ALA A 354 -17.61 -13.09 -3.60
C ALA A 354 -19.11 -12.84 -3.34
N MET A 355 -19.53 -11.60 -3.41
CA MET A 355 -20.82 -11.37 -4.02
C MET A 355 -20.71 -11.81 -5.49
N LYS A 356 -21.42 -12.88 -5.87
CA LYS A 356 -21.92 -13.02 -7.22
C LYS A 356 -22.75 -11.76 -7.46
N LEU A 357 -22.19 -10.81 -8.21
CA LEU A 357 -22.98 -9.70 -8.73
C LEU A 357 -24.14 -10.36 -9.45
N ALA A 358 -25.36 -10.13 -8.96
CA ALA A 358 -26.56 -10.58 -9.63
C ALA A 358 -26.46 -10.06 -11.06
N ARG A 359 -26.48 -10.96 -12.02
CA ARG A 359 -26.71 -10.63 -13.42
C ARG A 359 -28.22 -10.41 -13.51
N ASP A 360 -28.63 -9.16 -13.50
CA ASP A 360 -29.91 -8.74 -14.02
C ASP A 360 -29.76 -8.44 -15.51
#